data_705c4c59be91988cd601cd2eb2bb556a
#
_entry.id   705c4c59be91988cd601cd2eb2bb556a
#
_cell.length_a   1.000
_cell.length_b   1.000
_cell.length_c   1.000
_cell.angle_alpha   90.00
_cell.angle_beta   90.00
_cell.angle_gamma   90.00
#
_symmetry.space_group_name_H-M   'P 1'
#
loop_
_entity.id
_entity.type
_entity.pdbx_description
1 polymer ?
#
loop_
_entity_poly.entity_id
_entity_poly.type
_entity_poly.pdbx_seq_one_letter_code
_entity_poly.pdbx_strand_id
1 'polypeptide(L)'
;MKKNELINKTLAGLMIAAMTAGVCPTTAFAVTGAQVAADGTYTKEVTVSDGGDAFTDYKVSVSLKVENGKFSAITVTPVGEYDDDNDTYLDRAENGNSKKNFVGYSSLIGQNATEDTVNSWNVDTKSGATYSSKTVKSALVQAINDAPSATVEVNTANLEAAIAKAKGLTAADYTAESWAKLQTALTAADTALTAK
;
A
#
# COMPACT_ATOMS: atom_id res chain seq x y z
N MET A 1 -36.09 -36.00 15.74
CA MET A 1 -34.88 -35.77 14.93
C MET A 1 -33.79 -35.24 15.86
N LYS A 2 -32.63 -35.84 15.77
CA LYS A 2 -31.63 -35.77 16.85
C LYS A 2 -30.96 -34.38 16.91
N LYS A 3 -31.07 -33.74 18.06
CA LYS A 3 -30.50 -32.45 18.43
C LYS A 3 -28.99 -32.28 18.04
N ASN A 4 -28.29 -33.42 17.97
CA ASN A 4 -26.87 -33.46 17.67
C ASN A 4 -26.50 -33.31 16.19
N GLU A 5 -27.35 -33.62 15.24
CA GLU A 5 -27.05 -33.51 13.81
C GLU A 5 -27.16 -32.07 13.28
N LEU A 6 -28.09 -31.30 13.86
CA LEU A 6 -28.21 -29.87 13.50
C LEU A 6 -27.02 -29.04 14.01
N ILE A 7 -26.54 -29.38 15.23
CA ILE A 7 -25.41 -28.70 15.87
C ILE A 7 -24.10 -28.83 15.00
N ASN A 8 -23.88 -30.03 14.44
CA ASN A 8 -22.65 -30.28 13.67
C ASN A 8 -22.65 -29.60 12.29
N LYS A 9 -23.79 -29.39 11.66
CA LYS A 9 -23.85 -28.78 10.33
C LYS A 9 -23.77 -27.25 10.35
N THR A 10 -24.29 -26.64 11.43
CA THR A 10 -24.27 -25.17 11.56
C THR A 10 -22.96 -24.67 12.16
N LEU A 11 -22.35 -25.46 13.05
CA LEU A 11 -21.06 -25.11 13.68
C LEU A 11 -19.87 -25.16 12.68
N ALA A 12 -19.90 -26.07 11.69
CA ALA A 12 -18.83 -26.17 10.71
C ALA A 12 -18.68 -24.92 9.83
N GLY A 13 -19.79 -24.26 9.52
CA GLY A 13 -19.77 -23.00 8.77
C GLY A 13 -19.36 -21.78 9.59
N LEU A 14 -19.62 -21.80 10.90
CA LEU A 14 -19.29 -20.68 11.79
C LEU A 14 -17.91 -20.83 12.43
N MET A 15 -17.38 -22.06 12.54
CA MET A 15 -16.03 -22.32 13.07
C MET A 15 -14.93 -21.73 12.20
N ILE A 16 -15.12 -21.56 10.90
CA ILE A 16 -14.11 -20.98 10.03
C ILE A 16 -13.90 -19.49 10.36
N ALA A 17 -14.95 -18.79 10.80
CA ALA A 17 -14.81 -17.41 11.28
C ALA A 17 -14.28 -17.31 12.73
N ALA A 18 -14.54 -18.35 13.56
CA ALA A 18 -14.10 -18.37 14.96
C ALA A 18 -12.66 -18.88 15.15
N MET A 19 -12.12 -19.67 14.22
CA MET A 19 -10.72 -20.15 14.31
C MET A 19 -9.69 -19.06 14.07
N THR A 20 -10.07 -17.94 13.46
CA THR A 20 -9.22 -16.75 13.36
C THR A 20 -9.31 -15.84 14.59
N ALA A 21 -10.32 -16.02 15.46
CA ALA A 21 -10.48 -15.25 16.69
C ALA A 21 -9.76 -15.85 17.92
N GLY A 22 -9.09 -16.98 17.77
CA GLY A 22 -8.51 -17.73 18.88
C GLY A 22 -7.22 -17.17 19.47
N VAL A 23 -6.54 -16.23 18.81
CA VAL A 23 -5.40 -15.48 19.33
C VAL A 23 -5.37 -14.12 18.61
N CYS A 24 -6.33 -13.26 18.85
CA CYS A 24 -6.07 -11.84 18.63
C CYS A 24 -5.51 -11.29 19.95
N PRO A 25 -4.21 -10.96 20.01
CA PRO A 25 -3.82 -9.94 20.95
C PRO A 25 -4.66 -8.71 20.62
N THR A 26 -5.13 -8.01 21.64
CA THR A 26 -5.81 -6.70 21.56
C THR A 26 -4.86 -5.60 21.08
N THR A 27 -3.98 -5.93 20.15
CA THR A 27 -3.32 -4.94 19.32
C THR A 27 -4.27 -4.68 18.16
N ALA A 28 -4.85 -3.49 18.14
CA ALA A 28 -5.37 -2.95 16.91
C ALA A 28 -4.45 -3.48 15.79
N PHE A 29 -5.01 -4.08 14.73
CA PHE A 29 -4.30 -4.22 13.49
C PHE A 29 -4.06 -2.78 13.02
N ALA A 30 -3.02 -2.14 13.58
CA ALA A 30 -2.30 -1.20 12.78
C ALA A 30 -1.86 -2.04 11.59
N VAL A 31 -2.53 -1.89 10.47
CA VAL A 31 -1.96 -2.21 9.19
C VAL A 31 -0.75 -1.29 9.11
N THR A 32 0.39 -1.77 9.63
CA THR A 32 1.69 -1.25 9.31
C THR A 32 2.04 -1.70 7.89
N GLY A 33 1.08 -1.55 7.00
CA GLY A 33 1.31 -1.52 5.57
C GLY A 33 1.82 -0.13 5.25
N ALA A 34 2.87 -0.04 4.45
CA ALA A 34 3.33 1.23 3.94
C ALA A 34 2.11 2.03 3.45
N GLN A 35 2.02 3.29 3.91
CA GLN A 35 0.91 4.18 3.53
C GLN A 35 0.82 4.24 2.00
N VAL A 36 -0.33 3.86 1.44
CA VAL A 36 -0.59 4.03 0.01
C VAL A 36 -1.03 5.47 -0.21
N ALA A 37 -0.40 6.15 -1.15
CA ALA A 37 -0.81 7.50 -1.52
C ALA A 37 -2.23 7.48 -2.14
N ALA A 38 -3.06 8.47 -1.80
CA ALA A 38 -4.36 8.65 -2.42
C ALA A 38 -4.23 8.94 -3.92
N ASP A 39 -5.30 8.70 -4.67
CA ASP A 39 -5.34 9.04 -6.09
C ASP A 39 -5.18 10.55 -6.29
N GLY A 40 -4.32 10.94 -7.21
CA GLY A 40 -3.99 12.34 -7.44
C GLY A 40 -2.68 12.53 -8.21
N THR A 41 -2.29 13.79 -8.36
CA THR A 41 -1.00 14.16 -8.95
C THR A 41 -0.21 14.97 -7.93
N TYR A 42 1.00 14.54 -7.65
CA TYR A 42 1.89 15.12 -6.65
C TYR A 42 3.19 15.54 -7.32
N THR A 43 3.60 16.78 -7.15
CA THR A 43 4.76 17.34 -7.83
C THR A 43 5.76 17.90 -6.83
N LYS A 44 7.05 17.62 -7.08
CA LYS A 44 8.18 18.16 -6.33
C LYS A 44 9.20 18.76 -7.27
N GLU A 45 9.64 19.98 -6.98
CA GLU A 45 10.82 20.55 -7.62
C GLU A 45 12.06 20.22 -6.76
N VAL A 46 13.08 19.68 -7.41
CA VAL A 46 14.33 19.26 -6.76
C VAL A 46 15.53 19.64 -7.62
N THR A 47 16.68 19.81 -6.97
CA THR A 47 17.94 20.09 -7.67
C THR A 47 18.73 18.80 -7.81
N VAL A 48 19.16 18.50 -9.02
CA VAL A 48 20.15 17.46 -9.29
C VAL A 48 21.53 18.10 -9.13
N SER A 49 22.30 17.58 -8.18
CA SER A 49 23.62 18.08 -7.83
C SER A 49 24.52 16.91 -7.45
N ASP A 50 25.81 17.02 -7.75
CA ASP A 50 26.82 16.11 -7.24
C ASP A 50 27.48 16.61 -5.96
N GLY A 51 27.15 17.84 -5.55
CA GLY A 51 27.76 18.54 -4.41
C GLY A 51 29.20 18.99 -4.68
N GLY A 52 29.60 19.04 -5.96
CA GLY A 52 30.95 19.41 -6.42
C GLY A 52 30.90 20.09 -7.78
N ASP A 53 31.91 19.84 -8.60
CA ASP A 53 32.14 20.54 -9.87
C ASP A 53 32.04 19.60 -11.09
N ALA A 54 31.50 18.39 -10.97
CA ALA A 54 31.44 17.45 -12.08
C ALA A 54 30.45 17.85 -13.18
N PHE A 55 29.41 18.59 -12.81
CA PHE A 55 28.45 19.21 -13.72
C PHE A 55 27.75 20.41 -13.03
N THR A 56 27.15 21.28 -13.83
CA THR A 56 26.34 22.38 -13.29
C THR A 56 25.05 21.86 -12.72
N ASP A 57 24.72 22.22 -11.47
CA ASP A 57 23.46 21.89 -10.83
C ASP A 57 22.28 22.36 -11.69
N TYR A 58 21.26 21.52 -11.80
CA TYR A 58 20.04 21.86 -12.54
C TYR A 58 18.79 21.42 -11.78
N LYS A 59 17.68 22.06 -12.05
CA LYS A 59 16.41 21.76 -11.41
C LYS A 59 15.54 20.88 -12.30
N VAL A 60 14.80 19.98 -11.65
CA VAL A 60 13.77 19.17 -12.29
C VAL A 60 12.48 19.22 -11.47
N SER A 61 11.37 19.19 -12.17
CA SER A 61 10.03 18.95 -11.61
C SER A 61 9.72 17.47 -11.76
N VAL A 62 9.54 16.76 -10.65
CA VAL A 62 9.15 15.35 -10.60
C VAL A 62 7.66 15.31 -10.29
N SER A 63 6.86 14.87 -11.24
CA SER A 63 5.40 14.71 -11.12
C SER A 63 5.05 13.22 -11.03
N LEU A 64 4.35 12.86 -9.97
CA LEU A 64 3.86 11.52 -9.69
C LEU A 64 2.34 11.50 -9.82
N LYS A 65 1.79 10.66 -10.69
CA LYS A 65 0.35 10.40 -10.78
C LYS A 65 0.01 9.06 -10.16
N VAL A 66 -0.97 9.06 -9.24
CA VAL A 66 -1.49 7.86 -8.58
C VAL A 66 -2.93 7.64 -9.03
N GLU A 67 -3.26 6.43 -9.43
CA GLU A 67 -4.61 5.98 -9.79
C GLU A 67 -4.83 4.56 -9.25
N ASN A 68 -5.94 4.37 -8.54
CA ASN A 68 -6.27 3.10 -7.86
C ASN A 68 -5.14 2.62 -6.92
N GLY A 69 -4.51 3.57 -6.21
CA GLY A 69 -3.41 3.29 -5.29
C GLY A 69 -2.11 2.83 -5.95
N LYS A 70 -1.97 3.01 -7.26
CA LYS A 70 -0.78 2.61 -8.04
C LYS A 70 -0.17 3.79 -8.76
N PHE A 71 1.13 3.71 -9.01
CA PHE A 71 1.79 4.64 -9.92
C PHE A 71 1.22 4.47 -11.34
N SER A 72 0.53 5.49 -11.84
CA SER A 72 0.00 5.51 -13.21
C SER A 72 0.91 6.29 -14.17
N ALA A 73 1.62 7.32 -13.68
CA ALA A 73 2.66 8.02 -14.42
C ALA A 73 3.70 8.63 -13.48
N ILE A 74 4.94 8.69 -13.95
CA ILE A 74 6.03 9.45 -13.34
C ILE A 74 6.66 10.26 -14.45
N THR A 75 6.69 11.58 -14.30
CA THR A 75 7.27 12.49 -15.29
C THR A 75 8.31 13.37 -14.64
N VAL A 76 9.47 13.48 -15.26
CA VAL A 76 10.56 14.36 -14.82
C VAL A 76 10.81 15.38 -15.92
N THR A 77 10.69 16.66 -15.60
CA THR A 77 10.80 17.76 -16.56
C THR A 77 11.82 18.77 -16.05
N PRO A 78 12.82 19.18 -16.87
CA PRO A 78 13.72 20.27 -16.51
C PRO A 78 12.99 21.58 -16.20
N VAL A 79 13.53 22.36 -15.25
CA VAL A 79 12.97 23.65 -14.81
C VAL A 79 14.06 24.72 -14.84
N GLY A 80 13.81 25.81 -15.57
CA GLY A 80 14.74 26.92 -15.67
C GLY A 80 15.91 26.66 -16.62
N GLU A 81 17.11 27.13 -16.23
CA GLU A 81 18.34 26.89 -17.02
C GLU A 81 18.70 25.41 -16.95
N TYR A 82 18.93 24.79 -18.09
CA TYR A 82 19.18 23.36 -18.26
C TYR A 82 20.10 23.12 -19.45
N ASP A 83 21.06 22.22 -19.26
CA ASP A 83 21.97 21.79 -20.32
C ASP A 83 21.45 20.49 -20.93
N ASP A 84 21.20 20.46 -22.23
CA ASP A 84 20.68 19.31 -22.97
C ASP A 84 21.59 18.06 -22.84
N ASP A 85 22.84 18.21 -22.49
CA ASP A 85 23.74 17.08 -22.18
C ASP A 85 23.24 16.25 -21.00
N ASN A 86 22.42 16.82 -20.12
CA ASN A 86 21.77 16.11 -19.02
C ASN A 86 20.61 15.21 -19.44
N ASP A 87 20.05 15.37 -20.65
CA ASP A 87 18.98 14.51 -21.18
C ASP A 87 19.34 13.04 -21.14
N THR A 88 20.57 12.72 -21.50
CA THR A 88 21.09 11.34 -21.46
C THR A 88 21.02 10.72 -20.05
N TYR A 89 21.25 11.52 -19.02
CA TYR A 89 21.24 11.04 -17.64
C TYR A 89 19.82 10.95 -17.08
N LEU A 90 18.92 11.84 -17.48
CA LEU A 90 17.50 11.75 -17.15
C LEU A 90 16.84 10.58 -17.86
N ASP A 91 17.13 10.37 -19.16
CA ASP A 91 16.67 9.20 -19.92
C ASP A 91 17.10 7.88 -19.26
N ARG A 92 18.36 7.79 -18.85
CA ARG A 92 18.84 6.60 -18.12
C ARG A 92 18.16 6.43 -16.77
N ALA A 93 17.90 7.51 -16.03
CA ALA A 93 17.17 7.42 -14.78
C ALA A 93 15.75 6.88 -15.00
N GLU A 94 15.10 7.25 -16.11
CA GLU A 94 13.77 6.81 -16.50
C GLU A 94 13.75 5.38 -17.03
N ASN A 95 14.53 5.13 -18.07
CA ASN A 95 14.42 3.90 -18.86
C ASN A 95 15.45 2.83 -18.46
N GLY A 96 16.46 3.23 -17.67
CA GLY A 96 17.52 2.34 -17.23
C GLY A 96 18.63 2.18 -18.27
N ASN A 97 19.50 1.20 -18.02
CA ASN A 97 20.59 0.84 -18.91
C ASN A 97 20.85 -0.68 -18.82
N SER A 98 20.34 -1.42 -19.77
CA SER A 98 20.44 -2.90 -19.78
C SER A 98 21.89 -3.40 -19.85
N LYS A 99 22.79 -2.68 -20.57
CA LYS A 99 24.22 -3.03 -20.65
C LYS A 99 24.94 -2.88 -19.31
N LYS A 100 24.40 -2.07 -18.40
CA LYS A 100 24.93 -1.82 -17.05
C LYS A 100 24.07 -2.46 -15.95
N ASN A 101 23.05 -3.24 -16.34
CA ASN A 101 22.11 -3.90 -15.42
C ASN A 101 21.43 -2.92 -14.45
N PHE A 102 21.03 -1.76 -14.98
CA PHE A 102 20.28 -0.75 -14.25
C PHE A 102 18.87 -0.65 -14.80
N VAL A 103 17.88 -0.69 -13.91
CA VAL A 103 16.43 -0.57 -14.21
C VAL A 103 15.97 0.82 -13.81
N GLY A 104 15.37 1.56 -14.74
CA GLY A 104 14.89 2.92 -14.50
C GLY A 104 13.63 3.00 -13.66
N TYR A 105 13.27 4.23 -13.24
CA TYR A 105 12.07 4.47 -12.42
C TYR A 105 10.76 4.16 -13.16
N SER A 106 10.76 4.10 -14.49
CA SER A 106 9.59 3.65 -15.27
C SER A 106 9.08 2.27 -14.86
N SER A 107 9.95 1.43 -14.28
CA SER A 107 9.59 0.12 -13.72
C SER A 107 8.65 0.18 -12.50
N LEU A 108 8.51 1.34 -11.88
CA LEU A 108 7.56 1.56 -10.78
C LEU A 108 6.11 1.68 -11.28
N ILE A 109 5.90 2.01 -12.56
CA ILE A 109 4.55 2.15 -13.13
C ILE A 109 3.78 0.84 -12.98
N GLY A 110 2.54 0.94 -12.48
CA GLY A 110 1.66 -0.19 -12.17
C GLY A 110 1.89 -0.85 -10.81
N GLN A 111 2.95 -0.49 -10.09
CA GLN A 111 3.19 -0.93 -8.71
C GLN A 111 2.42 -0.07 -7.71
N ASN A 112 2.29 -0.55 -6.46
CA ASN A 112 1.61 0.20 -5.40
C ASN A 112 2.35 1.51 -5.10
N ALA A 113 1.60 2.60 -4.96
CA ALA A 113 2.14 3.93 -4.69
C ALA A 113 2.50 4.10 -3.20
N THR A 114 3.56 3.43 -2.77
CA THR A 114 4.07 3.43 -1.39
C THR A 114 5.53 3.84 -1.35
N GLU A 115 5.96 4.36 -0.20
CA GLU A 115 7.38 4.65 0.05
C GLU A 115 8.26 3.40 -0.09
N ASP A 116 7.79 2.24 0.42
CA ASP A 116 8.52 0.98 0.32
C ASP A 116 8.76 0.56 -1.13
N THR A 117 7.78 0.77 -2.00
CA THR A 117 7.91 0.48 -3.44
C THR A 117 9.02 1.36 -4.04
N VAL A 118 9.04 2.65 -3.76
CA VAL A 118 10.11 3.55 -4.26
C VAL A 118 11.45 3.17 -3.64
N ASN A 119 11.49 2.84 -2.35
CA ASN A 119 12.72 2.45 -1.67
C ASN A 119 13.28 1.12 -2.18
N SER A 120 12.46 0.24 -2.71
CA SER A 120 12.88 -1.02 -3.35
C SER A 120 13.55 -0.81 -4.72
N TRP A 121 13.28 0.33 -5.39
CA TRP A 121 13.94 0.67 -6.64
C TRP A 121 15.41 1.05 -6.38
N ASN A 122 16.32 0.33 -7.04
CA ASN A 122 17.76 0.58 -6.92
C ASN A 122 18.19 1.74 -7.83
N VAL A 123 18.85 2.74 -7.24
CA VAL A 123 19.44 3.84 -8.00
C VAL A 123 20.64 3.37 -8.82
N ASP A 124 20.91 4.08 -9.92
CA ASP A 124 22.08 3.79 -10.75
C ASP A 124 23.39 4.05 -10.00
N THR A 125 24.36 3.17 -10.20
CA THR A 125 25.71 3.30 -9.65
C THR A 125 26.81 3.15 -10.72
N LYS A 126 26.44 2.91 -11.98
CA LYS A 126 27.39 2.47 -13.01
C LYS A 126 27.18 3.10 -14.40
N SER A 127 25.99 3.64 -14.69
CA SER A 127 25.65 4.11 -16.04
C SER A 127 25.83 5.62 -16.22
N GLY A 128 26.15 6.35 -15.14
CA GLY A 128 26.32 7.80 -15.12
C GLY A 128 25.06 8.55 -14.63
N ALA A 129 23.92 7.90 -14.46
CA ALA A 129 22.69 8.52 -13.96
C ALA A 129 22.56 8.49 -12.42
N THR A 130 23.66 8.35 -11.70
CA THR A 130 23.67 8.18 -10.24
C THR A 130 22.98 9.34 -9.53
N TYR A 131 23.34 10.57 -9.86
CA TYR A 131 22.78 11.75 -9.19
C TYR A 131 21.33 11.98 -9.61
N SER A 132 21.01 11.89 -10.90
CA SER A 132 19.65 12.01 -11.42
C SER A 132 18.72 10.98 -10.77
N SER A 133 19.12 9.70 -10.73
CA SER A 133 18.29 8.63 -10.14
C SER A 133 18.11 8.77 -8.63
N LYS A 134 19.15 9.19 -7.89
CA LYS A 134 19.04 9.49 -6.45
C LYS A 134 18.09 10.64 -6.18
N THR A 135 18.19 11.72 -6.95
CA THR A 135 17.36 12.91 -6.80
C THR A 135 15.91 12.60 -7.12
N VAL A 136 15.63 11.89 -8.23
CA VAL A 136 14.27 11.46 -8.57
C VAL A 136 13.70 10.54 -7.49
N LYS A 137 14.47 9.57 -6.97
CA LYS A 137 14.03 8.71 -5.87
C LYS A 137 13.64 9.51 -4.64
N SER A 138 14.47 10.45 -4.22
CA SER A 138 14.18 11.33 -3.07
C SER A 138 12.91 12.16 -3.29
N ALA A 139 12.73 12.72 -4.48
CA ALA A 139 11.53 13.49 -4.83
C ALA A 139 10.25 12.62 -4.82
N LEU A 140 10.32 11.38 -5.31
CA LEU A 140 9.20 10.45 -5.28
C LEU A 140 8.81 10.08 -3.84
N VAL A 141 9.79 9.80 -2.98
CA VAL A 141 9.54 9.54 -1.54
C VAL A 141 8.87 10.75 -0.89
N GLN A 142 9.37 11.97 -1.13
CA GLN A 142 8.75 13.19 -0.60
C GLN A 142 7.34 13.39 -1.14
N ALA A 143 7.10 13.15 -2.42
CA ALA A 143 5.78 13.29 -3.04
C ALA A 143 4.75 12.32 -2.44
N ILE A 144 5.16 11.07 -2.14
CA ILE A 144 4.32 10.07 -1.47
C ILE A 144 4.02 10.48 -0.03
N ASN A 145 5.05 10.94 0.72
CA ASN A 145 4.89 11.30 2.12
C ASN A 145 4.03 12.56 2.31
N ASP A 146 4.01 13.45 1.33
CA ASP A 146 3.14 14.63 1.34
C ASP A 146 1.74 14.34 0.77
N ALA A 147 1.56 13.20 0.09
CA ALA A 147 0.25 12.78 -0.41
C ALA A 147 -0.67 12.38 0.77
N PRO A 148 -1.97 12.69 0.72
CA PRO A 148 -2.91 12.10 1.65
C PRO A 148 -2.87 10.57 1.57
N SER A 149 -3.13 9.89 2.69
CA SER A 149 -3.32 8.43 2.66
C SER A 149 -4.56 8.07 1.84
N ALA A 150 -4.47 7.04 1.02
CA ALA A 150 -5.64 6.45 0.42
C ALA A 150 -6.57 5.93 1.53
N THR A 151 -7.84 6.31 1.49
CA THR A 151 -8.85 5.70 2.33
C THR A 151 -9.13 4.30 1.79
N VAL A 152 -8.70 3.27 2.51
CA VAL A 152 -9.08 1.91 2.18
C VAL A 152 -10.52 1.71 2.64
N GLU A 153 -11.46 1.71 1.70
CA GLU A 153 -12.82 1.24 2.02
C GLU A 153 -12.76 -0.27 2.30
N VAL A 154 -12.80 -0.62 3.58
CA VAL A 154 -12.89 -2.02 4.00
C VAL A 154 -14.31 -2.52 3.67
N ASN A 155 -14.42 -3.46 2.71
CA ASN A 155 -15.71 -4.09 2.41
C ASN A 155 -16.12 -5.01 3.56
N THR A 156 -17.02 -4.51 4.40
CA THR A 156 -17.57 -5.21 5.58
C THR A 156 -18.84 -5.98 5.31
N ALA A 157 -19.38 -5.96 4.09
CA ALA A 157 -20.69 -6.53 3.76
C ALA A 157 -20.83 -8.02 4.18
N ASN A 158 -19.78 -8.82 3.96
CA ASN A 158 -19.77 -10.22 4.35
C ASN A 158 -19.74 -10.41 5.87
N LEU A 159 -19.01 -9.56 6.58
CA LEU A 159 -18.95 -9.56 8.04
C LEU A 159 -20.30 -9.14 8.63
N GLU A 160 -20.90 -8.08 8.14
CA GLU A 160 -22.22 -7.59 8.54
C GLU A 160 -23.31 -8.65 8.30
N ALA A 161 -23.30 -9.31 7.15
CA ALA A 161 -24.21 -10.41 6.84
C ALA A 161 -24.03 -11.62 7.79
N ALA A 162 -22.79 -11.96 8.13
CA ALA A 162 -22.49 -13.04 9.07
C ALA A 162 -22.95 -12.70 10.49
N ILE A 163 -22.73 -11.47 10.96
CA ILE A 163 -23.20 -10.95 12.24
C ILE A 163 -24.74 -11.00 12.30
N ALA A 164 -25.43 -10.50 11.27
CA ALA A 164 -26.89 -10.51 11.21
C ALA A 164 -27.44 -11.94 11.29
N LYS A 165 -26.83 -12.88 10.57
CA LYS A 165 -27.19 -14.30 10.60
C LYS A 165 -26.98 -14.91 12.00
N ALA A 166 -25.86 -14.59 12.64
CA ALA A 166 -25.56 -15.11 13.97
C ALA A 166 -26.47 -14.53 15.06
N LYS A 167 -26.83 -13.25 14.96
CA LYS A 167 -27.80 -12.59 15.87
C LYS A 167 -29.22 -13.14 15.73
N GLY A 168 -29.57 -13.74 14.59
CA GLY A 168 -30.86 -14.40 14.37
C GLY A 168 -30.99 -15.82 14.96
N LEU A 169 -29.92 -16.36 15.56
CA LEU A 169 -29.93 -17.68 16.16
C LEU A 169 -30.59 -17.66 17.56
N THR A 170 -31.26 -18.77 17.94
CA THR A 170 -31.97 -18.90 19.21
C THR A 170 -31.16 -19.69 20.21
N ALA A 171 -30.92 -19.15 21.41
CA ALA A 171 -30.12 -19.80 22.46
C ALA A 171 -30.59 -21.22 22.82
N ALA A 172 -31.88 -21.48 22.75
CA ALA A 172 -32.47 -22.78 23.09
C ALA A 172 -32.06 -23.92 22.15
N ASP A 173 -31.56 -23.60 20.95
CA ASP A 173 -31.11 -24.58 19.95
C ASP A 173 -29.64 -25.04 20.15
N TYR A 174 -28.95 -24.47 21.12
CA TYR A 174 -27.51 -24.68 21.38
C TYR A 174 -27.27 -25.12 22.82
N THR A 175 -26.09 -25.71 23.06
CA THR A 175 -25.63 -25.93 24.44
C THR A 175 -25.17 -24.60 25.03
N ALA A 176 -25.21 -24.46 26.36
CA ALA A 176 -24.76 -23.26 27.05
C ALA A 176 -23.33 -22.87 26.69
N GLU A 177 -22.43 -23.87 26.52
CA GLU A 177 -21.05 -23.65 26.13
C GLU A 177 -20.91 -23.11 24.68
N SER A 178 -21.64 -23.73 23.74
CA SER A 178 -21.63 -23.29 22.33
C SER A 178 -22.20 -21.89 22.17
N TRP A 179 -23.24 -21.59 22.92
CA TRP A 179 -23.89 -20.27 22.91
C TRP A 179 -22.94 -19.19 23.46
N ALA A 180 -22.26 -19.48 24.57
CA ALA A 180 -21.29 -18.54 25.15
C ALA A 180 -20.14 -18.22 24.17
N LYS A 181 -19.62 -19.24 23.48
CA LYS A 181 -18.58 -19.05 22.42
C LYS A 181 -19.10 -18.19 21.28
N LEU A 182 -20.34 -18.41 20.85
CA LEU A 182 -20.96 -17.58 19.81
C LEU A 182 -21.09 -16.12 20.25
N GLN A 183 -21.53 -15.85 21.48
CA GLN A 183 -21.67 -14.49 21.99
C GLN A 183 -20.31 -13.77 22.08
N THR A 184 -19.27 -14.49 22.49
CA THR A 184 -17.90 -13.95 22.50
C THR A 184 -17.41 -13.57 21.09
N ALA A 185 -17.65 -14.45 20.11
CA ALA A 185 -17.28 -14.19 18.71
C ALA A 185 -18.07 -13.03 18.10
N LEU A 186 -19.37 -12.91 18.42
CA LEU A 186 -20.21 -11.78 18.01
C LEU A 186 -19.70 -10.45 18.56
N THR A 187 -19.36 -10.42 19.85
CA THR A 187 -18.82 -9.20 20.48
C THR A 187 -17.51 -8.77 19.80
N ALA A 188 -16.62 -9.73 19.50
CA ALA A 188 -15.38 -9.43 18.79
C ALA A 188 -15.61 -8.91 17.37
N ALA A 189 -16.59 -9.51 16.66
CA ALA A 189 -16.95 -9.10 15.30
C ALA A 189 -17.60 -7.70 15.26
N ASP A 190 -18.51 -7.39 16.20
CA ASP A 190 -19.11 -6.05 16.34
C ASP A 190 -18.03 -5.00 16.68
N THR A 191 -17.06 -5.34 17.54
CA THR A 191 -15.95 -4.46 17.88
C THR A 191 -15.07 -4.17 16.65
N ALA A 192 -14.74 -5.20 15.87
CA ALA A 192 -13.96 -5.04 14.65
C ALA A 192 -14.68 -4.17 13.60
N LEU A 193 -16.01 -4.29 13.53
CA LEU A 193 -16.83 -3.49 12.61
C LEU A 193 -16.88 -2.01 13.01
N THR A 194 -16.82 -1.69 14.31
CA THR A 194 -16.85 -0.31 14.82
C THR A 194 -15.49 0.37 14.90
N ALA A 195 -14.42 -0.37 14.73
CA ALA A 195 -13.01 0.13 14.80
C ALA A 195 -12.50 0.70 13.45
N LYS A 196 -13.43 1.10 12.55
CA LYS A 196 -13.11 1.68 11.23
C LYS A 196 -12.55 3.08 11.32
#